data_912bdc30b0736b231f8eb4580a02a3c5
#
_entry.id   912bdc30b0736b231f8eb4580a02a3c5
#
_cell.length_a   1.000
_cell.length_b   1.000
_cell.length_c   1.000
_cell.angle_alpha   90.00
_cell.angle_beta   90.00
_cell.angle_gamma   90.00
#
_symmetry.space_group_name_H-M   'P 1'
#
loop_
_entity.id
_entity.type
_entity.pdbx_description
1 polymer ?
#
loop_
_entity_poly.entity_id
_entity_poly.type
_entity_poly.pdbx_seq_one_letter_code
_entity_poly.pdbx_strand_id
1 'polypeptide(L)'
;MERDQLPRALELRPDVASVIIGINDTLRAGFDPRRVARAGEHTVGALRSAGAEVLTMRLPDPGLILGLPDALSRPLARRIHAVNAVMDDLAERFGTLVFDAAGDPETYDRRMWSVDRLHPSERGHRLIAGRFHDRLAAAGVPLGARPEPEPSSPPPTRRAQAGWMATKGTAWVIRRSTDLVPALMLMAVRELCAATAPAPPPHPADDGSAGQTTGTGITGSLFREPGSGGRR
;
A
#
# COMPACT_ATOMS: atom_id res chain seq x y z
N MET A 1 11.57 -12.35 2.52
CA MET A 1 11.43 -12.20 1.06
C MET A 1 12.79 -12.03 0.40
N GLU A 2 13.55 -10.97 0.64
CA GLU A 2 14.83 -10.69 -0.03
C GLU A 2 15.88 -11.80 0.10
N ARG A 3 15.99 -12.42 1.27
CA ARG A 3 17.04 -13.44 1.53
C ARG A 3 16.72 -14.82 1.00
N ASP A 4 15.43 -15.17 0.91
CA ASP A 4 15.02 -16.55 0.63
C ASP A 4 14.21 -16.67 -0.67
N GLN A 5 13.26 -15.76 -0.92
CA GLN A 5 12.36 -15.85 -2.06
C GLN A 5 12.94 -15.23 -3.33
N LEU A 6 13.58 -14.07 -3.24
CA LEU A 6 14.12 -13.38 -4.42
C LEU A 6 15.19 -14.20 -5.15
N PRO A 7 16.22 -14.77 -4.48
CA PRO A 7 17.21 -15.59 -5.19
C PRO A 7 16.59 -16.76 -5.93
N ARG A 8 15.64 -17.46 -5.28
CA ARG A 8 14.92 -18.58 -5.91
C ARG A 8 14.06 -18.15 -7.08
N ALA A 9 13.41 -16.98 -6.99
CA ALA A 9 12.64 -16.44 -8.10
C ALA A 9 13.54 -16.12 -9.32
N LEU A 10 14.71 -15.52 -9.07
CA LEU A 10 15.67 -15.21 -10.15
C LEU A 10 16.26 -16.47 -10.79
N GLU A 11 16.50 -17.54 -10.02
CA GLU A 11 16.93 -18.85 -10.56
C GLU A 11 15.90 -19.44 -11.54
N LEU A 12 14.60 -19.21 -11.31
CA LEU A 12 13.52 -19.64 -12.20
C LEU A 12 13.41 -18.85 -13.49
N ARG A 13 14.09 -17.69 -13.60
CA ARG A 13 14.02 -16.77 -14.76
C ARG A 13 12.58 -16.52 -15.22
N PRO A 14 11.70 -15.97 -14.37
CA PRO A 14 10.30 -15.82 -14.69
C PRO A 14 10.07 -14.77 -15.78
N ASP A 15 9.16 -15.02 -16.70
CA ASP A 15 8.65 -14.02 -17.65
C ASP A 15 7.72 -13.03 -16.92
N VAL A 16 6.99 -13.52 -15.90
CA VAL A 16 6.06 -12.74 -15.09
C VAL A 16 6.26 -13.05 -13.61
N ALA A 17 6.30 -12.01 -12.78
CA ALA A 17 6.40 -12.15 -11.33
C ALA A 17 5.37 -11.27 -10.62
N SER A 18 4.70 -11.79 -9.58
CA SER A 18 3.86 -10.98 -8.72
C SER A 18 4.56 -10.68 -7.40
N VAL A 19 4.58 -9.40 -6.98
CA VAL A 19 5.19 -8.92 -5.74
C VAL A 19 4.13 -8.24 -4.90
N ILE A 20 3.59 -8.97 -3.91
CA ILE A 20 2.58 -8.47 -2.97
C ILE A 20 3.20 -8.44 -1.58
N ILE A 21 3.48 -7.24 -1.06
CA ILE A 21 4.23 -7.03 0.18
C ILE A 21 3.58 -5.97 1.06
N GLY A 22 3.94 -5.97 2.34
CA GLY A 22 3.64 -4.90 3.28
C GLY A 22 2.46 -5.15 4.21
N ILE A 23 1.48 -6.00 3.86
CA ILE A 23 0.30 -6.20 4.73
C ILE A 23 0.68 -6.75 6.11
N ASN A 24 1.59 -7.72 6.16
CA ASN A 24 2.06 -8.28 7.43
C ASN A 24 2.91 -7.27 8.23
N ASP A 25 3.59 -6.36 7.54
CA ASP A 25 4.42 -5.33 8.18
C ASP A 25 3.54 -4.28 8.87
N THR A 26 2.39 -3.92 8.28
CA THR A 26 1.46 -2.97 8.89
C THR A 26 0.90 -3.44 10.23
N LEU A 27 0.87 -4.75 10.46
CA LEU A 27 0.38 -5.36 11.69
C LEU A 27 1.45 -5.46 12.80
N ARG A 28 2.69 -5.06 12.54
CA ARG A 28 3.79 -5.12 13.53
C ARG A 28 3.94 -3.79 14.27
N ALA A 29 4.38 -3.87 15.54
CA ALA A 29 4.68 -2.68 16.35
C ALA A 29 5.76 -1.79 15.71
N GLY A 30 6.79 -2.39 15.13
CA GLY A 30 7.92 -1.71 14.47
C GLY A 30 7.68 -1.47 12.97
N PHE A 31 6.46 -1.13 12.54
CA PHE A 31 6.18 -0.80 11.16
C PHE A 31 6.99 0.42 10.69
N ASP A 32 7.74 0.25 9.62
CA ASP A 32 8.49 1.31 8.96
C ASP A 32 8.27 1.22 7.43
N PRO A 33 7.56 2.16 6.82
CA PRO A 33 7.29 2.15 5.38
C PRO A 33 8.57 2.28 4.54
N ARG A 34 9.62 2.93 5.07
CA ARG A 34 10.91 3.04 4.37
C ARG A 34 11.59 1.68 4.23
N ARG A 35 11.39 0.79 5.21
CA ARG A 35 11.90 -0.59 5.13
C ARG A 35 11.15 -1.38 4.06
N VAL A 36 9.82 -1.20 3.97
CA VAL A 36 9.01 -1.82 2.90
C VAL A 36 9.44 -1.30 1.54
N ALA A 37 9.66 0.03 1.41
CA ALA A 37 10.14 0.65 0.18
C ALA A 37 11.48 0.05 -0.28
N ARG A 38 12.50 0.03 0.58
CA ARG A 38 13.82 -0.55 0.23
C ARG A 38 13.72 -2.01 -0.20
N ALA A 39 12.93 -2.82 0.52
CA ALA A 39 12.73 -4.22 0.16
C ALA A 39 11.99 -4.38 -1.17
N GLY A 40 10.99 -3.53 -1.43
CA GLY A 40 10.26 -3.46 -2.69
C GLY A 40 11.17 -3.07 -3.86
N GLU A 41 11.93 -1.97 -3.72
CA GLU A 41 12.88 -1.49 -4.73
C GLU A 41 13.90 -2.56 -5.12
N HIS A 42 14.52 -3.20 -4.12
CA HIS A 42 15.48 -4.26 -4.37
C HIS A 42 14.85 -5.45 -5.10
N THR A 43 13.67 -5.89 -4.65
CA THR A 43 13.00 -7.07 -5.24
C THR A 43 12.48 -6.79 -6.64
N VAL A 44 11.73 -5.69 -6.82
CA VAL A 44 11.15 -5.32 -8.11
C VAL A 44 12.25 -4.97 -9.10
N GLY A 45 13.25 -4.18 -8.68
CA GLY A 45 14.38 -3.81 -9.53
C GLY A 45 15.16 -5.03 -10.04
N ALA A 46 15.43 -6.02 -9.18
CA ALA A 46 16.11 -7.24 -9.58
C ALA A 46 15.29 -8.08 -10.58
N LEU A 47 13.99 -8.22 -10.36
CA LEU A 47 13.10 -8.96 -11.27
C LEU A 47 12.96 -8.25 -12.63
N ARG A 48 12.78 -6.92 -12.63
CA ARG A 48 12.74 -6.13 -13.88
C ARG A 48 14.07 -6.22 -14.64
N SER A 49 15.20 -6.14 -13.93
CA SER A 49 16.53 -6.28 -14.54
C SER A 49 16.76 -7.67 -15.12
N ALA A 50 16.11 -8.71 -14.59
CA ALA A 50 16.13 -10.05 -15.13
C ALA A 50 15.16 -10.26 -16.32
N GLY A 51 14.39 -9.22 -16.72
CA GLY A 51 13.48 -9.24 -17.86
C GLY A 51 12.03 -9.62 -17.54
N ALA A 52 11.69 -9.82 -16.26
CA ALA A 52 10.34 -10.17 -15.86
C ALA A 52 9.36 -8.99 -15.97
N GLU A 53 8.14 -9.22 -16.45
CA GLU A 53 7.02 -8.33 -16.18
C GLU A 53 6.62 -8.46 -14.70
N VAL A 54 6.53 -7.32 -13.97
CA VAL A 54 6.23 -7.35 -12.55
C VAL A 54 4.85 -6.79 -12.27
N LEU A 55 4.05 -7.61 -11.59
CA LEU A 55 2.73 -7.25 -11.08
C LEU A 55 2.84 -6.86 -9.61
N THR A 56 2.23 -5.74 -9.26
CA THR A 56 2.09 -5.28 -7.87
C THR A 56 0.62 -5.04 -7.54
N MET A 57 0.31 -4.82 -6.26
CA MET A 57 -1.06 -4.62 -5.83
C MET A 57 -1.14 -3.52 -4.77
N ARG A 58 -2.04 -2.55 -4.95
CA ARG A 58 -2.46 -1.67 -3.86
C ARG A 58 -3.33 -2.47 -2.91
N LEU A 59 -2.91 -2.53 -1.66
CA LEU A 59 -3.55 -3.36 -0.63
C LEU A 59 -4.85 -2.74 -0.15
N PRO A 60 -5.91 -3.53 0.02
CA PRO A 60 -7.16 -3.05 0.59
C PRO A 60 -7.01 -2.75 2.09
N ASP A 61 -7.92 -1.95 2.64
CA ASP A 61 -7.94 -1.60 4.06
C ASP A 61 -8.37 -2.80 4.92
N PRO A 62 -7.46 -3.36 5.75
CA PRO A 62 -7.79 -4.48 6.61
C PRO A 62 -8.77 -4.10 7.74
N GLY A 63 -8.85 -2.84 8.12
CA GLY A 63 -9.82 -2.35 9.10
C GLY A 63 -11.25 -2.54 8.61
N LEU A 64 -11.50 -2.25 7.32
CA LEU A 64 -12.80 -2.47 6.67
C LEU A 64 -13.11 -3.97 6.50
N ILE A 65 -12.14 -4.77 6.07
CA ILE A 65 -12.30 -6.21 5.87
C ILE A 65 -12.63 -6.92 7.19
N LEU A 66 -11.95 -6.54 8.27
CA LEU A 66 -12.12 -7.11 9.60
C LEU A 66 -13.33 -6.52 10.35
N GLY A 67 -13.85 -5.37 9.92
CA GLY A 67 -14.90 -4.64 10.62
C GLY A 67 -14.43 -4.11 11.96
N LEU A 68 -13.23 -3.53 12.01
CA LEU A 68 -12.63 -3.02 13.24
C LEU A 68 -13.26 -1.69 13.67
N PRO A 69 -13.32 -1.43 15.00
CA PRO A 69 -13.66 -0.10 15.51
C PRO A 69 -12.67 0.98 15.02
N ASP A 70 -13.12 2.21 14.92
CA ASP A 70 -12.34 3.37 14.43
C ASP A 70 -10.98 3.53 15.10
N ALA A 71 -10.90 3.33 16.40
CA ALA A 71 -9.65 3.41 17.15
C ALA A 71 -8.55 2.45 16.66
N LEU A 72 -8.93 1.36 16.00
CA LEU A 72 -8.02 0.37 15.40
C LEU A 72 -7.94 0.51 13.88
N SER A 73 -9.06 0.80 13.21
CA SER A 73 -9.11 0.87 11.75
C SER A 73 -8.33 2.07 11.21
N ARG A 74 -8.46 3.26 11.82
CA ARG A 74 -7.76 4.49 11.37
C ARG A 74 -6.24 4.36 11.35
N PRO A 75 -5.56 3.89 12.43
CA PRO A 75 -4.11 3.71 12.38
C PRO A 75 -3.68 2.63 11.38
N LEU A 76 -4.46 1.58 11.17
CA LEU A 76 -4.17 0.58 10.15
C LEU A 76 -4.34 1.16 8.74
N ALA A 77 -5.40 1.91 8.48
CA ALA A 77 -5.62 2.61 7.22
C ALA A 77 -4.44 3.53 6.87
N ARG A 78 -3.94 4.33 7.82
CA ARG A 78 -2.75 5.18 7.60
C ARG A 78 -1.51 4.36 7.20
N ARG A 79 -1.30 3.19 7.83
CA ARG A 79 -0.17 2.32 7.50
C ARG A 79 -0.34 1.69 6.11
N ILE A 80 -1.55 1.25 5.76
CA ILE A 80 -1.84 0.72 4.42
C ILE A 80 -1.67 1.81 3.35
N HIS A 81 -2.12 3.03 3.60
CA HIS A 81 -1.90 4.14 2.68
C HIS A 81 -0.41 4.39 2.44
N ALA A 82 0.42 4.31 3.50
CA ALA A 82 1.88 4.44 3.34
C ALA A 82 2.49 3.29 2.52
N VAL A 83 1.99 2.06 2.66
CA VAL A 83 2.42 0.93 1.81
C VAL A 83 1.94 1.12 0.37
N ASN A 84 0.71 1.57 0.17
CA ASN A 84 0.16 1.81 -1.17
C ASN A 84 0.94 2.93 -1.90
N ALA A 85 1.36 3.97 -1.19
CA ALA A 85 2.25 4.99 -1.75
C ALA A 85 3.60 4.40 -2.20
N VAL A 86 4.14 3.40 -1.48
CA VAL A 86 5.33 2.66 -1.93
C VAL A 86 5.03 1.87 -3.21
N MET A 87 3.85 1.24 -3.32
CA MET A 87 3.48 0.51 -4.56
C MET A 87 3.35 1.46 -5.75
N ASP A 88 2.80 2.65 -5.53
CA ASP A 88 2.67 3.68 -6.57
C ASP A 88 4.06 4.18 -7.03
N ASP A 89 5.00 4.44 -6.10
CA ASP A 89 6.38 4.80 -6.42
C ASP A 89 7.12 3.70 -7.19
N LEU A 90 6.94 2.43 -6.79
CA LEU A 90 7.50 1.29 -7.52
C LEU A 90 6.94 1.18 -8.94
N ALA A 91 5.66 1.47 -9.12
CA ALA A 91 5.04 1.45 -10.44
C ALA A 91 5.58 2.56 -11.34
N GLU A 92 5.73 3.76 -10.81
CA GLU A 92 6.29 4.89 -11.54
C GLU A 92 7.76 4.65 -11.94
N ARG A 93 8.57 4.12 -11.02
CA ARG A 93 10.03 3.95 -11.25
C ARG A 93 10.40 2.72 -12.07
N PHE A 94 9.67 1.63 -11.93
CA PHE A 94 10.00 0.35 -12.54
C PHE A 94 8.99 -0.11 -13.59
N GLY A 95 7.92 0.63 -13.81
CA GLY A 95 6.88 0.27 -14.78
C GLY A 95 6.13 -1.00 -14.38
N THR A 96 5.83 -1.22 -13.08
CA THR A 96 5.07 -2.39 -12.67
C THR A 96 3.60 -2.28 -13.04
N LEU A 97 2.96 -3.42 -13.32
CA LEU A 97 1.54 -3.48 -13.62
C LEU A 97 0.76 -3.56 -12.29
N VAL A 98 0.01 -2.52 -11.97
CA VAL A 98 -0.67 -2.42 -10.66
C VAL A 98 -2.12 -2.87 -10.74
N PHE A 99 -2.54 -3.77 -9.85
CA PHE A 99 -3.94 -3.99 -9.52
C PHE A 99 -4.32 -3.13 -8.31
N ASP A 100 -5.28 -2.24 -8.48
CA ASP A 100 -5.81 -1.43 -7.37
C ASP A 100 -6.91 -2.19 -6.60
N ALA A 101 -6.49 -3.08 -5.71
CA ALA A 101 -7.41 -3.81 -4.85
C ALA A 101 -8.01 -2.94 -3.73
N ALA A 102 -7.38 -1.80 -3.42
CA ALA A 102 -7.92 -0.82 -2.46
C ALA A 102 -9.15 -0.10 -3.02
N GLY A 103 -9.17 0.18 -4.32
CA GLY A 103 -10.27 0.84 -5.01
C GLY A 103 -11.30 -0.11 -5.63
N ASP A 104 -11.04 -1.43 -5.66
CA ASP A 104 -11.98 -2.40 -6.22
C ASP A 104 -13.03 -2.84 -5.18
N PRO A 105 -14.34 -2.49 -5.36
CA PRO A 105 -15.38 -2.84 -4.40
C PRO A 105 -15.53 -4.35 -4.17
N GLU A 106 -15.25 -5.18 -5.19
CA GLU A 106 -15.34 -6.63 -5.05
C GLU A 106 -14.37 -7.17 -4.00
N THR A 107 -13.23 -6.49 -3.80
CA THR A 107 -12.23 -6.89 -2.80
C THR A 107 -12.80 -6.85 -1.38
N TYR A 108 -13.79 -6.01 -1.11
CA TYR A 108 -14.41 -5.88 0.21
C TYR A 108 -15.59 -6.85 0.43
N ASP A 109 -16.00 -7.62 -0.58
CA ASP A 109 -16.98 -8.68 -0.40
C ASP A 109 -16.41 -9.76 0.54
N ARG A 110 -17.17 -10.10 1.59
CA ARG A 110 -16.75 -11.11 2.57
C ARG A 110 -16.38 -12.45 1.94
N ARG A 111 -16.99 -12.83 0.83
CA ARG A 111 -16.74 -14.09 0.11
C ARG A 111 -15.33 -14.16 -0.49
N MET A 112 -14.67 -13.00 -0.69
CA MET A 112 -13.29 -12.93 -1.17
C MET A 112 -12.26 -13.31 -0.10
N TRP A 113 -12.69 -13.40 1.16
CA TRP A 113 -11.79 -13.64 2.29
C TRP A 113 -12.04 -15.01 2.92
N SER A 114 -10.96 -15.66 3.35
CA SER A 114 -11.02 -16.90 4.10
C SER A 114 -11.63 -16.69 5.50
N VAL A 115 -11.73 -17.74 6.27
CA VAL A 115 -12.33 -17.70 7.62
C VAL A 115 -11.62 -16.70 8.54
N ASP A 116 -10.29 -16.56 8.41
CA ASP A 116 -9.47 -15.64 9.21
C ASP A 116 -9.56 -14.17 8.76
N ARG A 117 -10.22 -13.88 7.64
CA ARG A 117 -10.36 -12.55 7.02
C ARG A 117 -9.04 -11.80 6.76
N LEU A 118 -7.92 -12.52 6.78
CA LEU A 118 -6.59 -11.97 6.51
C LEU A 118 -6.03 -12.48 5.19
N HIS A 119 -6.42 -13.68 4.81
CA HIS A 119 -6.01 -14.30 3.56
C HIS A 119 -7.18 -14.38 2.59
N PRO A 120 -6.95 -14.20 1.29
CA PRO A 120 -7.98 -14.41 0.28
C PRO A 120 -8.54 -15.85 0.35
N SER A 121 -9.82 -16.00 0.10
CA SER A 121 -10.45 -17.29 -0.18
C SER A 121 -10.04 -17.79 -1.57
N GLU A 122 -10.50 -18.98 -1.99
CA GLU A 122 -10.33 -19.42 -3.38
C GLU A 122 -10.93 -18.40 -4.36
N ARG A 123 -12.11 -17.86 -4.06
CA ARG A 123 -12.76 -16.80 -4.85
C ARG A 123 -11.89 -15.53 -4.89
N GLY A 124 -11.33 -15.13 -3.75
CA GLY A 124 -10.43 -13.97 -3.69
C GLY A 124 -9.15 -14.17 -4.50
N HIS A 125 -8.54 -15.35 -4.45
CA HIS A 125 -7.39 -15.67 -5.29
C HIS A 125 -7.73 -15.65 -6.79
N ARG A 126 -8.91 -16.14 -7.17
CA ARG A 126 -9.39 -16.09 -8.56
C ARG A 126 -9.66 -14.66 -9.03
N LEU A 127 -10.23 -13.81 -8.16
CA LEU A 127 -10.38 -12.38 -8.43
C LEU A 127 -9.02 -11.74 -8.72
N ILE A 128 -8.05 -11.92 -7.83
CA ILE A 128 -6.69 -11.36 -8.00
C ILE A 128 -6.08 -11.88 -9.30
N ALA A 129 -6.16 -13.18 -9.57
CA ALA A 129 -5.63 -13.77 -10.79
C ALA A 129 -6.28 -13.19 -12.05
N GLY A 130 -7.62 -13.02 -12.03
CA GLY A 130 -8.35 -12.39 -13.14
C GLY A 130 -7.94 -10.93 -13.36
N ARG A 131 -7.80 -10.14 -12.28
CA ARG A 131 -7.34 -8.75 -12.38
C ARG A 131 -5.90 -8.65 -12.88
N PHE A 132 -5.02 -9.54 -12.43
CA PHE A 132 -3.64 -9.60 -12.94
C PHE A 132 -3.59 -10.02 -14.42
N HIS A 133 -4.40 -11.00 -14.83
CA HIS A 133 -4.55 -11.36 -16.23
C HIS A 133 -4.97 -10.16 -17.08
N ASP A 134 -5.98 -9.41 -16.63
CA ASP A 134 -6.48 -8.24 -17.35
C ASP A 134 -5.40 -7.13 -17.48
N ARG A 135 -4.55 -6.94 -16.45
CA ARG A 135 -3.43 -6.00 -16.50
C ARG A 135 -2.34 -6.44 -17.47
N LEU A 136 -1.99 -7.72 -17.46
CA LEU A 136 -1.01 -8.28 -18.42
C LEU A 136 -1.53 -8.21 -19.86
N ALA A 137 -2.80 -8.55 -20.09
CA ALA A 137 -3.42 -8.45 -21.40
C ALA A 137 -3.42 -7.00 -21.92
N ALA A 138 -3.75 -6.03 -21.06
CA ALA A 138 -3.72 -4.60 -21.40
C ALA A 138 -2.30 -4.10 -21.71
N ALA A 139 -1.26 -4.74 -21.15
CA ALA A 139 0.14 -4.46 -21.44
C ALA A 139 0.66 -5.22 -22.69
N GLY A 140 -0.20 -5.98 -23.39
CA GLY A 140 0.17 -6.71 -24.61
C GLY A 140 0.95 -8.00 -24.36
N VAL A 141 0.98 -8.51 -23.12
CA VAL A 141 1.63 -9.79 -22.82
C VAL A 141 0.79 -10.93 -23.39
N PRO A 142 1.37 -11.86 -24.18
CA PRO A 142 0.64 -13.01 -24.69
C PRO A 142 0.19 -13.92 -23.55
N LEU A 143 -1.10 -14.19 -23.45
CA LEU A 143 -1.69 -14.96 -22.36
C LEU A 143 -2.62 -16.05 -22.89
N GLY A 144 -2.81 -17.10 -22.10
CA GLY A 144 -3.88 -18.06 -22.28
C GLY A 144 -5.26 -17.50 -21.87
N ALA A 145 -6.24 -18.39 -21.74
CA ALA A 145 -7.58 -18.01 -21.32
C ALA A 145 -7.57 -17.37 -19.92
N ARG A 146 -8.46 -16.39 -19.74
CA ARG A 146 -8.67 -15.75 -18.43
C ARG A 146 -9.09 -16.79 -17.38
N PRO A 147 -8.54 -16.74 -16.15
CA PRO A 147 -8.94 -17.66 -15.10
C PRO A 147 -10.45 -17.58 -14.81
N GLU A 148 -11.09 -18.73 -14.62
CA GLU A 148 -12.49 -18.80 -14.23
C GLU A 148 -12.72 -18.11 -12.87
N PRO A 149 -13.73 -17.22 -12.75
CA PRO A 149 -13.98 -16.47 -11.53
C PRO A 149 -14.60 -17.34 -10.42
N GLU A 150 -15.36 -18.37 -10.80
CA GLU A 150 -16.05 -19.22 -9.84
C GLU A 150 -15.09 -20.26 -9.21
N PRO A 151 -15.16 -20.45 -7.87
CA PRO A 151 -14.41 -21.48 -7.18
C PRO A 151 -14.77 -22.88 -7.68
N SER A 152 -13.78 -23.75 -7.79
CA SER A 152 -14.00 -25.17 -8.13
C SER A 152 -14.49 -25.99 -6.94
N SER A 153 -14.25 -25.50 -5.72
CA SER A 153 -14.66 -26.15 -4.48
C SER A 153 -15.86 -25.43 -3.84
N PRO A 154 -16.81 -26.17 -3.26
CA PRO A 154 -17.90 -25.55 -2.53
C PRO A 154 -17.37 -24.76 -1.32
N PRO A 155 -18.01 -23.67 -0.93
CA PRO A 155 -17.58 -22.89 0.23
C PRO A 155 -17.63 -23.75 1.50
N PRO A 156 -16.66 -23.57 2.42
CA PRO A 156 -16.63 -24.34 3.66
C PRO A 156 -17.93 -24.14 4.44
N THR A 157 -18.49 -25.24 4.95
CA THR A 157 -19.71 -25.21 5.74
C THR A 157 -19.52 -24.40 7.04
N ARG A 158 -20.61 -23.87 7.61
CA ARG A 158 -20.56 -23.15 8.90
C ARG A 158 -19.95 -23.99 10.02
N ARG A 159 -20.19 -25.31 10.01
CA ARG A 159 -19.59 -26.26 10.98
C ARG A 159 -18.07 -26.39 10.78
N ALA A 160 -17.62 -26.51 9.54
CA ALA A 160 -16.20 -26.55 9.21
C ALA A 160 -15.50 -25.23 9.60
N GLN A 161 -16.13 -24.11 9.36
CA GLN A 161 -15.64 -22.79 9.80
C GLN A 161 -15.53 -22.69 11.32
N ALA A 162 -16.60 -23.09 12.06
CA ALA A 162 -16.59 -23.09 13.52
C ALA A 162 -15.52 -24.04 14.09
N GLY A 163 -15.40 -25.25 13.52
CA GLY A 163 -14.36 -26.21 13.91
C GLY A 163 -12.93 -25.70 13.66
N TRP A 164 -12.72 -25.05 12.51
CA TRP A 164 -11.43 -24.40 12.21
C TRP A 164 -11.12 -23.27 13.20
N MET A 165 -12.09 -22.39 13.47
CA MET A 165 -11.94 -21.32 14.45
C MET A 165 -11.63 -21.84 15.86
N ALA A 166 -12.34 -22.88 16.30
CA ALA A 166 -12.16 -23.47 17.62
C ALA A 166 -10.79 -24.17 17.81
N THR A 167 -10.16 -24.60 16.71
CA THR A 167 -8.90 -25.35 16.76
C THR A 167 -7.71 -24.53 16.22
N LYS A 168 -7.59 -24.50 14.90
CA LYS A 168 -6.46 -23.83 14.23
C LYS A 168 -6.51 -22.31 14.36
N GLY A 169 -7.71 -21.73 14.32
CA GLY A 169 -7.94 -20.29 14.47
C GLY A 169 -7.52 -19.81 15.86
N THR A 170 -7.92 -20.53 16.91
CA THR A 170 -7.52 -20.21 18.29
C THR A 170 -6.01 -20.34 18.49
N ALA A 171 -5.39 -21.42 17.98
CA ALA A 171 -3.94 -21.58 18.04
C ALA A 171 -3.20 -20.49 17.26
N TRP A 172 -3.76 -20.03 16.13
CA TRP A 172 -3.22 -18.92 15.36
C TRP A 172 -3.35 -17.58 16.12
N VAL A 173 -4.53 -17.28 16.68
CA VAL A 173 -4.75 -16.10 17.51
C VAL A 173 -3.81 -16.07 18.71
N ILE A 174 -3.65 -17.16 19.45
CA ILE A 174 -2.72 -17.25 20.59
C ILE A 174 -1.29 -16.95 20.14
N ARG A 175 -0.86 -17.54 19.03
CA ARG A 175 0.49 -17.33 18.47
C ARG A 175 0.73 -15.91 18.00
N ARG A 176 -0.33 -15.26 17.47
CA ARG A 176 -0.30 -13.85 17.01
C ARG A 176 -0.60 -12.85 18.12
N SER A 177 -1.24 -13.28 19.22
CA SER A 177 -1.57 -12.36 20.32
C SER A 177 -0.32 -11.79 21.01
N THR A 178 0.81 -12.48 20.94
CA THR A 178 2.09 -11.95 21.45
C THR A 178 2.66 -10.82 20.60
N ASP A 179 2.40 -10.80 19.28
CA ASP A 179 2.95 -9.81 18.35
C ASP A 179 1.91 -8.77 17.93
N LEU A 180 0.72 -9.23 17.55
CA LEU A 180 -0.33 -8.42 16.94
C LEU A 180 -1.15 -7.67 17.99
N VAL A 181 -1.61 -8.36 19.05
CA VAL A 181 -2.50 -7.73 20.05
C VAL A 181 -1.81 -6.58 20.79
N PRO A 182 -0.57 -6.70 21.28
CA PRO A 182 0.11 -5.57 21.89
C PRO A 182 0.29 -4.39 20.93
N ALA A 183 0.59 -4.67 19.64
CA ALA A 183 0.72 -3.64 18.62
C ALA A 183 -0.60 -2.91 18.36
N LEU A 184 -1.71 -3.65 18.24
CA LEU A 184 -3.04 -3.09 18.05
C LEU A 184 -3.50 -2.29 19.28
N MET A 185 -3.28 -2.80 20.48
CA MET A 185 -3.61 -2.10 21.73
C MET A 185 -2.82 -0.80 21.86
N LEU A 186 -1.52 -0.83 21.59
CA LEU A 186 -0.68 0.38 21.60
C LEU A 186 -1.16 1.41 20.56
N MET A 187 -1.56 0.96 19.36
CA MET A 187 -2.14 1.85 18.36
C MET A 187 -3.45 2.46 18.82
N ALA A 188 -4.35 1.66 19.42
CA ALA A 188 -5.61 2.14 19.94
C ALA A 188 -5.41 3.18 21.07
N VAL A 189 -4.51 2.91 22.02
CA VAL A 189 -4.19 3.86 23.10
C VAL A 189 -3.63 5.16 22.52
N ARG A 190 -2.70 5.10 21.59
CA ARG A 190 -2.14 6.30 20.96
C ARG A 190 -3.20 7.11 20.19
N GLU A 191 -4.11 6.44 19.50
CA GLU A 191 -5.20 7.11 18.79
C GLU A 191 -6.17 7.80 19.75
N LEU A 192 -6.53 7.13 20.86
CA LEU A 192 -7.38 7.71 21.90
C LEU A 192 -6.71 8.91 22.57
N CYS A 193 -5.42 8.79 22.89
CA CYS A 193 -4.65 9.90 23.48
C CYS A 193 -4.54 11.08 22.49
N ALA A 194 -4.34 10.82 21.20
CA ALA A 194 -4.29 11.87 20.20
C ALA A 194 -5.64 12.58 20.01
N ALA A 195 -6.75 11.84 20.12
CA ALA A 195 -8.10 12.40 20.04
C ALA A 195 -8.47 13.27 21.27
N THR A 196 -7.82 13.05 22.41
CA THR A 196 -8.03 13.81 23.65
C THR A 196 -7.01 14.92 23.86
N ALA A 197 -6.00 15.03 23.03
CA ALA A 197 -5.01 16.10 23.12
C ALA A 197 -5.66 17.46 22.80
N PRO A 198 -5.46 18.50 23.61
CA PRO A 198 -5.94 19.85 23.31
C PRO A 198 -5.29 20.34 22.00
N ALA A 199 -6.07 21.08 21.22
CA ALA A 199 -5.55 21.70 20.00
C ALA A 199 -4.32 22.56 20.34
N PRO A 200 -3.25 22.52 19.53
CA PRO A 200 -2.11 23.38 19.74
C PRO A 200 -2.58 24.84 19.74
N PRO A 201 -2.03 25.72 20.61
CA PRO A 201 -2.40 27.11 20.63
C PRO A 201 -2.15 27.74 19.23
N PRO A 202 -3.01 28.67 18.79
CA PRO A 202 -2.80 29.35 17.54
C PRO A 202 -1.41 30.00 17.56
N HIS A 203 -0.65 29.82 16.49
CA HIS A 203 0.61 30.52 16.29
C HIS A 203 0.37 32.02 16.53
N PRO A 204 1.19 32.71 17.36
CA PRO A 204 1.11 34.15 17.45
C PRO A 204 1.25 34.70 16.02
N ALA A 205 0.24 35.45 15.59
CA ALA A 205 0.33 36.18 14.34
C ALA A 205 1.61 37.00 14.38
N ASP A 206 2.45 36.91 13.38
CA ASP A 206 3.52 37.86 13.15
C ASP A 206 2.86 39.24 13.07
N ASP A 207 2.89 39.97 14.18
CA ASP A 207 2.57 41.39 14.18
C ASP A 207 3.65 42.07 13.33
N GLY A 208 3.33 42.18 12.04
CA GLY A 208 4.08 42.95 11.10
C GLY A 208 4.11 44.41 11.57
N SER A 209 5.10 44.68 12.43
CA SER A 209 5.50 46.05 12.74
C SER A 209 5.90 46.73 11.43
N ALA A 210 4.94 47.45 10.88
CA ALA A 210 5.17 48.40 9.80
C ALA A 210 6.10 49.53 10.33
N GLY A 211 7.38 49.32 10.14
CA GLY A 211 8.41 50.35 10.25
C GLY A 211 8.23 51.32 9.09
N GLN A 212 7.54 52.44 9.33
CA GLN A 212 7.62 53.62 8.47
C GLN A 212 9.04 54.15 8.48
N THR A 213 9.77 54.00 7.40
CA THR A 213 10.95 54.80 7.10
C THR A 213 10.58 55.80 6.05
N THR A 214 10.32 57.04 6.53
CA THR A 214 10.33 58.27 5.73
C THR A 214 11.72 58.49 5.12
N GLY A 215 11.76 58.88 3.90
CA GLY A 215 12.82 59.75 3.50
C GLY A 215 13.54 59.46 2.21
N THR A 216 13.23 60.32 1.30
CA THR A 216 14.12 61.06 0.41
C THR A 216 14.53 60.39 -0.89
N GLY A 217 13.99 60.95 -1.94
CA GLY A 217 14.32 60.65 -3.33
C GLY A 217 15.74 60.98 -3.72
N ILE A 218 16.21 60.26 -4.73
CA ILE A 218 17.15 60.82 -5.71
C ILE A 218 16.81 60.17 -7.08
N THR A 219 16.56 61.08 -8.02
CA THR A 219 16.44 60.98 -9.48
C THR A 219 17.72 60.40 -10.12
N GLY A 220 17.56 59.63 -11.20
CA GLY A 220 18.65 59.32 -12.14
C GLY A 220 18.26 58.12 -13.02
N SER A 221 17.58 58.31 -14.04
CA SER A 221 17.82 58.55 -15.46
C SER A 221 18.84 57.64 -16.14
N LEU A 222 18.37 57.04 -17.22
CA LEU A 222 19.05 56.62 -18.45
C LEU A 222 19.81 55.27 -18.47
N PHE A 223 19.37 54.35 -19.33
CA PHE A 223 19.92 53.98 -20.64
C PHE A 223 19.31 52.63 -21.06
N ARG A 224 18.39 52.59 -22.03
CA ARG A 224 18.60 52.35 -23.47
C ARG A 224 18.85 50.90 -23.87
N GLU A 225 17.80 50.31 -24.43
CA GLU A 225 17.99 49.25 -25.46
C GLU A 225 18.78 49.75 -26.66
N PRO A 226 19.38 48.95 -27.47
CA PRO A 226 18.68 48.27 -28.57
C PRO A 226 19.28 46.92 -29.05
N GLY A 227 18.46 46.15 -29.72
CA GLY A 227 18.52 45.87 -31.15
C GLY A 227 19.03 44.46 -31.49
N SER A 228 18.11 43.59 -31.96
CA SER A 228 17.87 43.22 -33.36
C SER A 228 19.02 42.48 -34.08
N GLY A 229 18.63 41.42 -34.75
CA GLY A 229 19.26 40.77 -35.88
C GLY A 229 19.73 39.37 -35.58
N GLY A 230 19.27 38.31 -36.19
CA GLY A 230 18.84 38.14 -37.53
C GLY A 230 19.64 37.05 -38.22
N ARG A 231 18.91 36.04 -38.73
CA ARG A 231 19.31 35.16 -39.85
C ARG A 231 20.53 34.22 -39.62
N ARG A 232 20.42 32.96 -39.71
CA ARG A 232 20.17 32.02 -40.84
C ARG A 232 19.87 30.64 -40.29
#